data_f80fcee3c34da7dc7e62b53c3395d5a2
#
_entry.id   f80fcee3c34da7dc7e62b53c3395d5a2
#
_cell.length_a   1.000
_cell.length_b   1.000
_cell.length_c   1.000
_cell.angle_alpha   90.00
_cell.angle_beta   90.00
_cell.angle_gamma   90.00
#
_symmetry.space_group_name_H-M   'P 1'
#
loop_
_entity.id
_entity.type
_entity.pdbx_description
1 polymer ?
#
loop_
_entity_poly.entity_id
_entity_poly.type
_entity_poly.pdbx_seq_one_letter_code
_entity_poly.pdbx_strand_id
1 'polypeptide(L)'
;MISQKNSGYGYGIYIQIPRVKQPIPIVVLFKSLGIITDKEICKKIVLDIDNDANKKYLEQLKASIVEGNVYLTQEDALKYLTTQVIFTPLNMDKETGQLKKRQFAIEVINNDIFPHCHTKEQKIYFLGYMILKLLKCYNKEVPCDDRDSYINKRIDLTGTLLNNLFRNYFNKLVKDMQKQIIKEINNGSWKSREDYESIITLTNIYKIIKSTTIENGFKRALATGDFGIKQLNSNKVGVAQVLNRLTYIASLSHLRRVNTPIDKSCKLIPPRKLHNSTWGYLCPAETPEGASIGVVKNLSYLATVTIETDSEPVREYVISNIEPFSDNMMNEVKVFVNGAWLGIAKDPIKLYTLLKMKKYNEKK
;
A
#
# COMPACT_ATOMS: atom_id res chain seq x y z
N MET A 1 -10.33 2.70 -10.54
CA MET A 1 -10.09 3.09 -11.95
C MET A 1 -11.31 2.71 -12.77
N ILE A 2 -11.90 3.67 -13.48
CA ILE A 2 -13.00 3.43 -14.42
C ILE A 2 -12.39 3.45 -15.82
N SER A 3 -12.64 2.41 -16.63
CA SER A 3 -12.07 2.27 -17.97
C SER A 3 -13.08 1.65 -18.92
N GLN A 4 -13.09 2.10 -20.15
CA GLN A 4 -13.86 1.49 -21.21
C GLN A 4 -13.05 0.36 -21.84
N LYS A 5 -13.58 -0.84 -21.89
CA LYS A 5 -13.02 -1.95 -22.67
C LYS A 5 -13.75 -2.08 -24.01
N ASN A 6 -13.04 -2.63 -25.00
CA ASN A 6 -13.57 -2.87 -26.34
C ASN A 6 -14.73 -3.90 -26.41
N SER A 7 -15.15 -4.47 -25.28
CA SER A 7 -16.20 -5.48 -25.18
C SER A 7 -17.64 -4.93 -25.25
N GLY A 8 -17.81 -3.64 -25.52
CA GLY A 8 -19.14 -3.07 -25.85
C GLY A 8 -20.11 -2.82 -24.70
N TYR A 9 -19.80 -3.24 -23.47
CA TYR A 9 -20.74 -3.14 -22.33
C TYR A 9 -20.62 -1.84 -21.52
N GLY A 10 -19.85 -0.83 -21.98
CA GLY A 10 -19.67 0.44 -21.28
C GLY A 10 -18.42 0.49 -20.40
N TYR A 11 -18.46 1.33 -19.35
CA TYR A 11 -17.33 1.57 -18.48
C TYR A 11 -17.29 0.57 -17.32
N GLY A 12 -16.26 -0.31 -17.32
CA GLY A 12 -15.99 -1.21 -16.22
C GLY A 12 -15.12 -0.58 -15.13
N ILE A 13 -15.22 -1.09 -13.91
CA ILE A 13 -14.41 -0.65 -12.78
C ILE A 13 -13.34 -1.70 -12.48
N TYR A 14 -12.09 -1.23 -12.41
CA TYR A 14 -10.92 -2.09 -12.21
C TYR A 14 -10.09 -1.62 -11.02
N ILE A 15 -9.41 -2.56 -10.39
CA ILE A 15 -8.47 -2.29 -9.31
C ILE A 15 -7.05 -2.72 -9.71
N GLN A 16 -6.07 -1.84 -9.45
CA GLN A 16 -4.65 -2.19 -9.57
C GLN A 16 -4.17 -2.75 -8.25
N ILE A 17 -3.65 -3.98 -8.26
CA ILE A 17 -3.14 -4.68 -7.08
C ILE A 17 -1.63 -4.82 -7.21
N PRO A 18 -0.84 -4.60 -6.15
CA PRO A 18 0.58 -4.88 -6.15
C PRO A 18 0.88 -6.32 -6.54
N ARG A 19 1.99 -6.56 -7.21
CA ARG A 19 2.43 -7.91 -7.68
C ARG A 19 1.47 -8.60 -8.66
N VAL A 20 0.53 -7.86 -9.24
CA VAL A 20 -0.38 -8.33 -10.29
C VAL A 20 -0.10 -7.60 -11.59
N LYS A 21 -0.09 -8.31 -12.72
CA LYS A 21 0.33 -7.79 -14.03
C LYS A 21 -0.62 -6.72 -14.59
N GLN A 22 -1.91 -6.97 -14.50
CA GLN A 22 -2.96 -6.12 -15.09
C GLN A 22 -4.01 -5.73 -14.05
N PRO A 23 -4.69 -4.59 -14.23
CA PRO A 23 -5.83 -4.24 -13.41
C PRO A 23 -6.91 -5.34 -13.45
N ILE A 24 -7.48 -5.66 -12.29
CA ILE A 24 -8.45 -6.74 -12.12
C ILE A 24 -9.85 -6.14 -12.04
N PRO A 25 -10.85 -6.76 -12.70
CA PRO A 25 -12.24 -6.37 -12.53
C PRO A 25 -12.69 -6.49 -11.07
N ILE A 26 -13.41 -5.50 -10.56
CA ILE A 26 -13.78 -5.44 -9.14
C ILE A 26 -14.65 -6.62 -8.71
N VAL A 27 -15.55 -7.09 -9.57
CA VAL A 27 -16.43 -8.23 -9.26
C VAL A 27 -15.63 -9.51 -9.04
N VAL A 28 -14.57 -9.72 -9.82
CA VAL A 28 -13.66 -10.87 -9.63
C VAL A 28 -12.96 -10.79 -8.28
N LEU A 29 -12.59 -9.59 -7.84
CA LEU A 29 -11.99 -9.41 -6.53
C LEU A 29 -12.98 -9.69 -5.40
N PHE A 30 -14.23 -9.24 -5.48
CA PHE A 30 -15.26 -9.58 -4.50
C PHE A 30 -15.51 -11.09 -4.43
N LYS A 31 -15.61 -11.76 -5.60
CA LYS A 31 -15.76 -13.22 -5.65
C LYS A 31 -14.57 -13.95 -5.05
N SER A 32 -13.35 -13.46 -5.26
CA SER A 32 -12.14 -14.04 -4.62
C SER A 32 -12.12 -13.85 -3.09
N LEU A 33 -12.71 -12.77 -2.58
CA LEU A 33 -12.90 -12.53 -1.14
C LEU A 33 -14.07 -13.33 -0.53
N GLY A 34 -14.84 -14.06 -1.35
CA GLY A 34 -15.90 -14.96 -0.90
C GLY A 34 -17.32 -14.44 -1.06
N ILE A 35 -17.53 -13.26 -1.66
CA ILE A 35 -18.85 -12.76 -2.00
C ILE A 35 -19.15 -13.14 -3.45
N ILE A 36 -20.07 -14.07 -3.64
CA ILE A 36 -20.33 -14.69 -4.95
C ILE A 36 -21.50 -14.02 -5.66
N THR A 37 -22.56 -13.67 -4.93
CA THR A 37 -23.80 -13.18 -5.53
C THR A 37 -23.70 -11.70 -5.92
N ASP A 38 -24.17 -11.35 -7.11
CA ASP A 38 -24.14 -9.97 -7.61
C ASP A 38 -24.94 -9.02 -6.73
N LYS A 39 -26.05 -9.52 -6.14
CA LYS A 39 -26.88 -8.75 -5.21
C LYS A 39 -26.11 -8.37 -3.95
N GLU A 40 -25.37 -9.31 -3.36
CA GLU A 40 -24.52 -9.04 -2.17
C GLU A 40 -23.38 -8.09 -2.52
N ILE A 41 -22.74 -8.26 -3.68
CA ILE A 41 -21.70 -7.32 -4.14
C ILE A 41 -22.25 -5.90 -4.23
N CYS A 42 -23.41 -5.73 -4.89
CA CYS A 42 -24.07 -4.43 -4.96
C CYS A 42 -24.43 -3.91 -3.57
N LYS A 43 -24.93 -4.75 -2.66
CA LYS A 43 -25.27 -4.37 -1.29
C LYS A 43 -24.04 -3.90 -0.50
N LYS A 44 -22.87 -4.56 -0.67
CA LYS A 44 -21.62 -4.13 -0.03
C LYS A 44 -21.05 -2.82 -0.59
N ILE A 45 -21.39 -2.46 -1.85
CA ILE A 45 -20.95 -1.21 -2.48
C ILE A 45 -21.89 -0.05 -2.09
N VAL A 46 -23.19 -0.23 -2.29
CA VAL A 46 -24.18 0.85 -2.20
C VAL A 46 -24.79 0.94 -0.80
N LEU A 47 -24.68 -0.13 -0.01
CA LEU A 47 -25.23 -0.35 1.35
C LEU A 47 -26.76 -0.47 1.37
N ASP A 48 -27.47 0.27 0.56
CA ASP A 48 -28.94 0.22 0.42
C ASP A 48 -29.32 0.16 -1.06
N ILE A 49 -29.83 -1.00 -1.47
CA ILE A 49 -30.21 -1.26 -2.87
C ILE A 49 -31.58 -0.67 -3.20
N ASP A 50 -32.45 -0.59 -2.21
CA ASP A 50 -33.86 -0.23 -2.41
C ASP A 50 -34.06 1.29 -2.51
N ASN A 51 -33.04 2.07 -2.20
CA ASN A 51 -33.08 3.52 -2.29
C ASN A 51 -32.96 4.00 -3.73
N ASP A 52 -33.97 4.73 -4.20
CA ASP A 52 -34.04 5.28 -5.56
C ASP A 52 -32.84 6.15 -5.95
N ALA A 53 -32.26 6.86 -4.99
CA ALA A 53 -31.07 7.69 -5.22
C ALA A 53 -29.84 6.85 -5.65
N ASN A 54 -29.83 5.57 -5.33
CA ASN A 54 -28.73 4.66 -5.62
C ASN A 54 -28.87 3.93 -6.96
N LYS A 55 -30.03 4.01 -7.64
CA LYS A 55 -30.27 3.36 -8.94
C LYS A 55 -29.21 3.72 -9.97
N LYS A 56 -28.78 4.96 -10.02
CA LYS A 56 -27.72 5.43 -10.93
C LYS A 56 -26.38 4.70 -10.74
N TYR A 57 -26.01 4.38 -9.50
CA TYR A 57 -24.77 3.64 -9.21
C TYR A 57 -24.91 2.19 -9.61
N LEU A 58 -26.09 1.58 -9.40
CA LEU A 58 -26.38 0.21 -9.82
C LEU A 58 -26.33 0.08 -11.35
N GLU A 59 -26.82 1.06 -12.09
CA GLU A 59 -26.69 1.09 -13.55
C GLU A 59 -25.23 1.15 -14.01
N GLN A 60 -24.41 1.95 -13.34
CA GLN A 60 -22.97 2.05 -13.66
C GLN A 60 -22.20 0.77 -13.30
N LEU A 61 -22.68 -0.03 -12.34
CA LEU A 61 -22.08 -1.32 -11.98
C LEU A 61 -22.41 -2.45 -12.97
N LYS A 62 -23.47 -2.31 -13.78
CA LYS A 62 -23.91 -3.36 -14.72
C LYS A 62 -22.77 -3.88 -15.61
N ALA A 63 -21.97 -2.99 -16.19
CA ALA A 63 -20.86 -3.38 -17.06
C ALA A 63 -19.82 -4.25 -16.33
N SER A 64 -19.51 -3.92 -15.08
CA SER A 64 -18.57 -4.68 -14.25
C SER A 64 -19.15 -6.03 -13.82
N ILE A 65 -20.47 -6.11 -13.59
CA ILE A 65 -21.17 -7.35 -13.23
C ILE A 65 -21.17 -8.30 -14.43
N VAL A 66 -21.51 -7.82 -15.62
CA VAL A 66 -21.50 -8.63 -16.85
C VAL A 66 -20.10 -9.20 -17.12
N GLU A 67 -19.05 -8.41 -16.93
CA GLU A 67 -17.68 -8.89 -17.06
C GLU A 67 -17.31 -9.95 -15.99
N GLY A 68 -17.85 -9.80 -14.77
CA GLY A 68 -17.65 -10.73 -13.67
C GLY A 68 -18.42 -12.05 -13.77
N ASN A 69 -19.46 -12.11 -14.59
CA ASN A 69 -20.32 -13.30 -14.74
C ASN A 69 -19.64 -14.49 -15.42
N VAL A 70 -18.49 -14.28 -16.05
CA VAL A 70 -17.64 -15.36 -16.56
C VAL A 70 -17.09 -16.23 -15.42
N TYR A 71 -16.95 -15.68 -14.21
CA TYR A 71 -16.41 -16.35 -13.04
C TYR A 71 -17.54 -16.60 -12.03
N LEU A 72 -18.08 -17.83 -12.01
CA LEU A 72 -19.25 -18.17 -11.21
C LEU A 72 -18.91 -18.50 -9.76
N THR A 73 -17.74 -19.08 -9.52
CA THR A 73 -17.32 -19.55 -8.20
C THR A 73 -16.13 -18.77 -7.66
N GLN A 74 -15.91 -18.87 -6.34
CA GLN A 74 -14.72 -18.31 -5.71
C GLN A 74 -13.43 -18.93 -6.28
N GLU A 75 -13.47 -20.23 -6.60
CA GLU A 75 -12.32 -20.92 -7.18
C GLU A 75 -11.97 -20.41 -8.58
N ASP A 76 -12.96 -20.11 -9.42
CA ASP A 76 -12.71 -19.56 -10.74
C ASP A 76 -12.11 -18.16 -10.67
N ALA A 77 -12.59 -17.33 -9.74
CA ALA A 77 -12.00 -16.03 -9.46
C ALA A 77 -10.53 -16.14 -8.97
N LEU A 78 -10.24 -17.08 -8.09
CA LEU A 78 -8.88 -17.35 -7.62
C LEU A 78 -7.99 -17.92 -8.73
N LYS A 79 -8.51 -18.79 -9.60
CA LYS A 79 -7.76 -19.27 -10.77
C LYS A 79 -7.40 -18.12 -11.70
N TYR A 80 -8.34 -17.22 -11.99
CA TYR A 80 -8.05 -16.03 -12.78
C TYR A 80 -6.94 -15.18 -12.15
N LEU A 81 -7.04 -14.87 -10.84
CA LEU A 81 -6.00 -14.12 -10.13
C LEU A 81 -4.65 -14.84 -10.18
N THR A 82 -4.63 -16.16 -10.04
CA THR A 82 -3.42 -16.97 -10.16
C THR A 82 -2.73 -16.82 -11.52
N THR A 83 -3.47 -16.63 -12.60
CA THR A 83 -2.87 -16.35 -13.92
C THR A 83 -2.22 -14.98 -14.00
N GLN A 84 -2.78 -13.99 -13.28
CA GLN A 84 -2.37 -12.58 -13.34
C GLN A 84 -1.21 -12.22 -12.38
N VAL A 85 -0.93 -13.01 -11.35
CA VAL A 85 0.15 -12.70 -10.40
C VAL A 85 1.53 -12.81 -11.04
N ILE A 86 2.45 -11.92 -10.62
CA ILE A 86 3.86 -11.90 -11.04
C ILE A 86 4.63 -12.88 -10.14
N PHE A 87 4.51 -14.16 -10.44
CA PHE A 87 5.24 -15.21 -9.75
C PHE A 87 5.73 -16.23 -10.77
N THR A 88 7.02 -16.52 -10.74
CA THR A 88 7.65 -17.56 -11.59
C THR A 88 8.28 -18.59 -10.67
N PRO A 89 7.71 -19.80 -10.58
CA PRO A 89 8.33 -20.89 -9.83
C PRO A 89 9.63 -21.30 -10.54
N LEU A 90 10.71 -21.34 -9.78
CA LEU A 90 12.02 -21.76 -10.29
C LEU A 90 12.28 -23.21 -9.87
N ASN A 91 12.71 -24.05 -10.80
CA ASN A 91 13.12 -25.45 -10.59
C ASN A 91 12.05 -26.31 -9.86
N MET A 92 10.80 -26.22 -10.30
CA MET A 92 9.69 -26.97 -9.75
C MET A 92 8.92 -27.69 -10.85
N ASP A 93 8.32 -28.82 -10.50
CA ASP A 93 7.37 -29.51 -11.36
C ASP A 93 6.16 -28.64 -11.65
N LYS A 94 5.50 -28.90 -12.78
CA LYS A 94 4.36 -28.09 -13.24
C LYS A 94 3.23 -28.01 -12.21
N GLU A 95 2.94 -29.12 -11.53
CA GLU A 95 1.86 -29.19 -10.52
C GLU A 95 2.22 -28.43 -9.24
N THR A 96 3.42 -28.69 -8.68
CA THR A 96 3.91 -27.96 -7.50
C THR A 96 4.08 -26.47 -7.78
N GLY A 97 4.50 -26.12 -9.00
CA GLY A 97 4.59 -24.73 -9.45
C GLY A 97 3.23 -24.03 -9.49
N GLN A 98 2.19 -24.70 -9.94
CA GLN A 98 0.81 -24.15 -9.95
C GLN A 98 0.26 -24.01 -8.53
N LEU A 99 0.48 -24.99 -7.65
CA LEU A 99 0.06 -24.90 -6.24
C LEU A 99 0.73 -23.73 -5.53
N LYS A 100 2.04 -23.54 -5.69
CA LYS A 100 2.75 -22.40 -5.10
C LYS A 100 2.29 -21.06 -5.68
N LYS A 101 1.99 -21.02 -6.97
CA LYS A 101 1.43 -19.81 -7.59
C LYS A 101 0.06 -19.45 -7.05
N ARG A 102 -0.80 -20.46 -6.77
CA ARG A 102 -2.10 -20.28 -6.11
C ARG A 102 -1.91 -19.79 -4.66
N GLN A 103 -1.00 -20.38 -3.90
CA GLN A 103 -0.66 -19.92 -2.54
C GLN A 103 -0.21 -18.46 -2.56
N PHE A 104 0.66 -18.10 -3.49
CA PHE A 104 1.12 -16.73 -3.67
C PHE A 104 -0.02 -15.76 -4.01
N ALA A 105 -0.98 -16.16 -4.84
CA ALA A 105 -2.18 -15.34 -5.13
C ALA A 105 -3.02 -15.12 -3.86
N ILE A 106 -3.18 -16.13 -3.01
CA ILE A 106 -3.87 -16.01 -1.72
C ILE A 106 -3.10 -15.08 -0.77
N GLU A 107 -1.77 -15.18 -0.72
CA GLU A 107 -0.93 -14.27 0.07
C GLU A 107 -1.08 -12.81 -0.39
N VAL A 108 -1.15 -12.56 -1.70
CA VAL A 108 -1.38 -11.22 -2.26
C VAL A 108 -2.73 -10.67 -1.80
N ILE A 109 -3.80 -11.49 -1.82
CA ILE A 109 -5.12 -11.09 -1.33
C ILE A 109 -5.09 -10.77 0.16
N ASN A 110 -4.41 -11.59 0.95
CA ASN A 110 -4.41 -11.46 2.40
C ASN A 110 -3.50 -10.32 2.89
N ASN A 111 -2.33 -10.13 2.29
CA ASN A 111 -1.30 -9.26 2.81
C ASN A 111 -1.12 -7.95 2.03
N ASP A 112 -1.35 -7.97 0.70
CA ASP A 112 -1.08 -6.79 -0.14
C ASP A 112 -2.31 -5.95 -0.39
N ILE A 113 -3.51 -6.59 -0.46
CA ILE A 113 -4.77 -5.86 -0.62
C ILE A 113 -5.18 -5.32 0.74
N PHE A 114 -5.18 -3.99 0.86
CA PHE A 114 -5.56 -3.28 2.07
C PHE A 114 -4.85 -3.83 3.33
N PRO A 115 -3.53 -3.70 3.43
CA PRO A 115 -2.75 -4.23 4.56
C PRO A 115 -3.15 -3.63 5.92
N HIS A 116 -3.81 -2.47 5.91
CA HIS A 116 -4.36 -1.80 7.08
C HIS A 116 -5.69 -2.41 7.58
N CYS A 117 -6.32 -3.28 6.79
CA CYS A 117 -7.53 -4.01 7.15
C CYS A 117 -7.17 -5.42 7.63
N HIS A 118 -7.49 -5.77 8.87
CA HIS A 118 -7.07 -7.04 9.47
C HIS A 118 -8.02 -8.20 9.16
N THR A 119 -9.32 -7.92 8.98
CA THR A 119 -10.33 -8.94 8.67
C THR A 119 -10.75 -8.90 7.21
N LYS A 120 -11.19 -10.03 6.68
CA LYS A 120 -11.76 -10.10 5.32
C LYS A 120 -12.98 -9.20 5.17
N GLU A 121 -13.79 -9.13 6.20
CA GLU A 121 -15.00 -8.30 6.22
C GLU A 121 -14.66 -6.81 6.09
N GLN A 122 -13.68 -6.33 6.86
CA GLN A 122 -13.16 -4.97 6.71
C GLN A 122 -12.69 -4.66 5.30
N LYS A 123 -11.97 -5.61 4.65
CA LYS A 123 -11.52 -5.45 3.27
C LYS A 123 -12.68 -5.31 2.29
N ILE A 124 -13.73 -6.12 2.46
CA ILE A 124 -14.92 -6.11 1.62
C ILE A 124 -15.66 -4.77 1.73
N TYR A 125 -15.96 -4.33 2.94
CA TYR A 125 -16.63 -3.05 3.15
C TYR A 125 -15.79 -1.87 2.71
N PHE A 126 -14.49 -1.90 2.98
CA PHE A 126 -13.58 -0.87 2.54
C PHE A 126 -13.48 -0.78 1.01
N LEU A 127 -13.45 -1.93 0.31
CA LEU A 127 -13.52 -1.98 -1.13
C LEU A 127 -14.82 -1.36 -1.66
N GLY A 128 -15.96 -1.75 -1.08
CA GLY A 128 -17.26 -1.17 -1.41
C GLY A 128 -17.31 0.35 -1.22
N TYR A 129 -16.79 0.83 -0.09
CA TYR A 129 -16.68 2.26 0.21
C TYR A 129 -15.84 3.02 -0.82
N MET A 130 -14.68 2.46 -1.22
CA MET A 130 -13.83 3.08 -2.25
C MET A 130 -14.53 3.17 -3.60
N ILE A 131 -15.28 2.11 -3.98
CA ILE A 131 -16.01 2.08 -5.24
C ILE A 131 -17.14 3.10 -5.22
N LEU A 132 -17.92 3.17 -4.15
CA LEU A 132 -19.00 4.15 -4.01
C LEU A 132 -18.46 5.59 -4.07
N LYS A 133 -17.35 5.86 -3.37
CA LYS A 133 -16.68 7.17 -3.42
C LYS A 133 -16.21 7.50 -4.84
N LEU A 134 -15.67 6.51 -5.56
CA LEU A 134 -15.25 6.68 -6.95
C LEU A 134 -16.44 7.00 -7.87
N LEU A 135 -17.58 6.31 -7.70
CA LEU A 135 -18.80 6.57 -8.47
C LEU A 135 -19.40 7.94 -8.18
N LYS A 136 -19.43 8.35 -6.91
CA LYS A 136 -19.86 9.71 -6.52
C LYS A 136 -18.99 10.80 -7.14
N CYS A 137 -17.68 10.58 -7.15
CA CYS A 137 -16.73 11.49 -7.79
C CYS A 137 -16.90 11.50 -9.31
N TYR A 138 -17.12 10.35 -9.94
CA TYR A 138 -17.39 10.24 -11.37
C TYR A 138 -18.67 11.00 -11.77
N ASN A 139 -19.71 10.93 -10.95
CA ASN A 139 -20.98 11.67 -11.12
C ASN A 139 -20.89 13.15 -10.70
N LYS A 140 -19.71 13.63 -10.31
CA LYS A 140 -19.47 15.02 -9.85
C LYS A 140 -20.30 15.42 -8.60
N GLU A 141 -20.75 14.48 -7.81
CA GLU A 141 -21.46 14.75 -6.54
C GLU A 141 -20.50 15.13 -5.42
N VAL A 142 -19.28 14.59 -5.48
CA VAL A 142 -18.20 14.87 -4.55
C VAL A 142 -16.97 15.28 -5.38
N PRO A 143 -16.26 16.35 -5.00
CA PRO A 143 -15.03 16.72 -5.68
C PRO A 143 -13.98 15.61 -5.53
N CYS A 144 -13.07 15.51 -6.50
CA CYS A 144 -11.91 14.62 -6.40
C CYS A 144 -11.04 15.04 -5.21
N ASP A 145 -10.51 14.06 -4.49
CA ASP A 145 -9.51 14.31 -3.46
C ASP A 145 -8.31 15.04 -4.09
N ASP A 146 -7.89 16.14 -3.46
CA ASP A 146 -6.74 16.89 -3.93
C ASP A 146 -5.45 16.09 -3.64
N ARG A 147 -4.81 15.63 -4.71
CA ARG A 147 -3.56 14.86 -4.66
C ARG A 147 -2.39 15.68 -4.13
N ASP A 148 -2.41 16.99 -4.34
CA ASP A 148 -1.32 17.90 -3.98
C ASP A 148 -1.47 18.47 -2.58
N SER A 149 -2.63 18.30 -1.94
CA SER A 149 -2.85 18.67 -0.55
C SER A 149 -1.92 17.90 0.40
N TYR A 150 -1.30 18.62 1.32
CA TYR A 150 -0.41 18.03 2.33
C TYR A 150 -1.15 17.22 3.40
N ILE A 151 -2.46 17.33 3.49
CA ILE A 151 -3.30 16.43 4.30
C ILE A 151 -3.17 14.99 3.78
N ASN A 152 -3.04 14.83 2.46
CA ASN A 152 -2.91 13.53 1.78
C ASN A 152 -1.45 13.09 1.56
N LYS A 153 -0.48 13.85 2.05
CA LYS A 153 0.96 13.53 1.96
C LYS A 153 1.46 12.89 3.25
N ARG A 154 2.50 12.08 3.12
CA ARG A 154 3.26 11.50 4.22
C ARG A 154 4.73 11.79 4.01
N ILE A 155 5.46 12.02 5.10
CA ILE A 155 6.90 12.29 5.08
C ILE A 155 7.61 11.05 5.60
N ASP A 156 8.48 10.46 4.78
CA ASP A 156 9.37 9.40 5.21
C ASP A 156 10.56 10.02 5.95
N LEU A 157 10.70 9.70 7.22
CA LEU A 157 11.83 10.11 8.04
C LEU A 157 13.05 9.20 7.81
N THR A 158 14.21 9.64 8.24
CA THR A 158 15.48 8.91 8.10
C THR A 158 15.41 7.50 8.68
N GLY A 159 14.78 7.33 9.85
CA GLY A 159 14.60 6.02 10.49
C GLY A 159 13.80 5.05 9.62
N THR A 160 12.67 5.48 9.06
CA THR A 160 11.84 4.67 8.17
C THR A 160 12.58 4.31 6.87
N LEU A 161 13.32 5.25 6.30
CA LEU A 161 14.11 5.02 5.08
C LEU A 161 15.22 4.00 5.32
N LEU A 162 15.98 4.13 6.42
CA LEU A 162 17.04 3.19 6.77
C LEU A 162 16.50 1.81 7.14
N ASN A 163 15.37 1.73 7.86
CA ASN A 163 14.71 0.46 8.18
C ASN A 163 14.28 -0.28 6.91
N ASN A 164 13.67 0.42 5.97
CA ASN A 164 13.28 -0.17 4.69
C ASN A 164 14.50 -0.63 3.88
N LEU A 165 15.59 0.13 3.88
CA LEU A 165 16.84 -0.25 3.24
C LEU A 165 17.41 -1.53 3.87
N PHE A 166 17.48 -1.60 5.21
CA PHE A 166 17.93 -2.77 5.94
C PHE A 166 17.08 -4.00 5.61
N ARG A 167 15.76 -3.87 5.73
CA ARG A 167 14.82 -4.98 5.40
C ARG A 167 15.03 -5.52 4.00
N ASN A 168 15.31 -4.65 3.03
CA ASN A 168 15.53 -5.07 1.66
C ASN A 168 16.82 -5.88 1.48
N TYR A 169 17.91 -5.42 2.08
CA TYR A 169 19.19 -6.14 2.01
C TYR A 169 19.17 -7.41 2.87
N PHE A 170 18.47 -7.40 4.00
CA PHE A 170 18.26 -8.61 4.80
C PHE A 170 17.45 -9.67 4.02
N ASN A 171 16.34 -9.27 3.41
CA ASN A 171 15.56 -10.18 2.56
C ASN A 171 16.36 -10.69 1.34
N LYS A 172 17.24 -9.87 0.80
CA LYS A 172 18.18 -10.28 -0.25
C LYS A 172 19.16 -11.32 0.28
N LEU A 173 19.74 -11.08 1.44
CA LEU A 173 20.65 -12.04 2.11
C LEU A 173 19.97 -13.39 2.29
N VAL A 174 18.76 -13.43 2.86
CA VAL A 174 17.99 -14.67 3.07
C VAL A 174 17.72 -15.39 1.74
N LYS A 175 17.31 -14.66 0.70
CA LYS A 175 17.11 -15.25 -0.63
C LYS A 175 18.39 -15.79 -1.26
N ASP A 176 19.50 -15.10 -1.09
CA ASP A 176 20.79 -15.53 -1.62
C ASP A 176 21.29 -16.77 -0.84
N MET A 177 21.05 -16.84 0.50
CA MET A 177 21.28 -18.03 1.30
C MET A 177 20.47 -19.23 0.80
N GLN A 178 19.17 -19.05 0.62
CA GLN A 178 18.29 -20.12 0.09
C GLN A 178 18.78 -20.63 -1.26
N LYS A 179 19.15 -19.75 -2.19
CA LYS A 179 19.67 -20.11 -3.50
C LYS A 179 21.00 -20.87 -3.38
N GLN A 180 21.87 -20.46 -2.46
CA GLN A 180 23.15 -21.13 -2.28
C GLN A 180 22.97 -22.52 -1.68
N ILE A 181 22.08 -22.68 -0.69
CA ILE A 181 21.73 -24.01 -0.12
C ILE A 181 21.18 -24.94 -1.21
N ILE A 182 20.23 -24.47 -2.02
CA ILE A 182 19.67 -25.24 -3.13
C ILE A 182 20.77 -25.64 -4.13
N LYS A 183 21.70 -24.72 -4.43
CA LYS A 183 22.82 -24.98 -5.31
C LYS A 183 23.76 -26.06 -4.75
N GLU A 184 24.07 -25.99 -3.47
CA GLU A 184 24.91 -27.00 -2.80
C GLU A 184 24.22 -28.38 -2.79
N ILE A 185 22.91 -28.44 -2.53
CA ILE A 185 22.14 -29.69 -2.57
C ILE A 185 22.16 -30.29 -3.99
N ASN A 186 21.93 -29.45 -5.03
CA ASN A 186 21.80 -29.96 -6.41
C ASN A 186 23.12 -30.29 -7.09
N ASN A 187 24.20 -29.57 -6.78
CA ASN A 187 25.48 -29.62 -7.53
C ASN A 187 26.65 -30.19 -6.70
N GLY A 188 26.47 -30.41 -5.39
CA GLY A 188 27.52 -30.78 -4.48
C GLY A 188 27.57 -32.30 -4.16
N SER A 189 28.51 -32.67 -3.31
CA SER A 189 28.66 -34.04 -2.71
C SER A 189 27.45 -34.45 -1.88
N TRP A 190 26.44 -33.59 -1.72
CA TRP A 190 25.21 -33.80 -0.96
C TRP A 190 24.09 -34.46 -1.76
N LYS A 191 24.22 -34.54 -3.08
CA LYS A 191 23.20 -35.08 -3.99
C LYS A 191 22.82 -36.54 -3.72
N SER A 192 23.68 -37.25 -3.00
CA SER A 192 23.50 -38.68 -2.65
C SER A 192 23.24 -38.96 -1.17
N ARG A 193 23.13 -37.90 -0.33
CA ARG A 193 22.92 -38.07 1.11
C ARG A 193 21.50 -37.58 1.48
N GLU A 194 20.77 -38.42 2.21
CA GLU A 194 19.46 -38.10 2.76
C GLU A 194 19.53 -37.20 4.00
N ASP A 195 20.73 -37.06 4.58
CA ASP A 195 20.95 -36.25 5.78
C ASP A 195 21.29 -34.79 5.43
N TYR A 196 20.26 -33.94 5.46
CA TYR A 196 20.38 -32.51 5.18
C TYR A 196 20.93 -31.69 6.37
N GLU A 197 20.95 -32.25 7.58
CA GLU A 197 21.46 -31.54 8.77
C GLU A 197 22.97 -31.32 8.67
N SER A 198 23.67 -32.23 8.02
CA SER A 198 25.12 -32.16 7.82
C SER A 198 25.57 -31.14 6.76
N ILE A 199 24.66 -30.49 6.04
CA ILE A 199 24.96 -29.45 5.02
C ILE A 199 25.48 -28.18 5.67
N ILE A 200 24.98 -27.85 6.87
CA ILE A 200 25.36 -26.63 7.59
C ILE A 200 26.52 -26.97 8.54
N THR A 201 27.74 -26.92 8.03
CA THR A 201 28.97 -27.05 8.80
C THR A 201 29.66 -25.72 9.00
N LEU A 202 30.52 -25.59 10.01
CA LEU A 202 31.32 -24.37 10.25
C LEU A 202 32.15 -23.96 9.04
N THR A 203 32.57 -24.90 8.22
CA THR A 203 33.34 -24.63 6.99
C THR A 203 32.49 -24.14 5.83
N ASN A 204 31.21 -24.57 5.75
CA ASN A 204 30.32 -24.22 4.64
C ASN A 204 29.47 -22.98 4.95
N ILE A 205 29.27 -22.62 6.23
CA ILE A 205 28.41 -21.53 6.63
C ILE A 205 28.84 -20.19 5.99
N TYR A 206 30.15 -19.95 5.87
CA TYR A 206 30.69 -18.73 5.23
C TYR A 206 30.47 -18.68 3.71
N LYS A 207 30.25 -19.81 3.05
CA LYS A 207 29.89 -19.89 1.63
C LYS A 207 28.39 -19.60 1.46
N ILE A 208 27.58 -20.06 2.42
CA ILE A 208 26.13 -19.91 2.41
C ILE A 208 25.73 -18.50 2.82
N ILE A 209 26.33 -17.98 3.89
CA ILE A 209 26.05 -16.64 4.44
C ILE A 209 27.12 -15.65 3.95
N LYS A 210 26.76 -14.82 2.99
CA LYS A 210 27.60 -13.71 2.55
C LYS A 210 27.38 -12.50 3.46
N SER A 211 28.11 -12.42 4.58
CA SER A 211 28.02 -11.32 5.57
C SER A 211 28.14 -9.91 4.96
N THR A 212 28.92 -9.78 3.89
CA THR A 212 29.17 -8.52 3.17
C THR A 212 27.97 -7.99 2.37
N THR A 213 26.89 -8.78 2.21
CA THR A 213 25.72 -8.37 1.40
C THR A 213 25.05 -7.11 1.98
N ILE A 214 24.84 -7.07 3.29
CA ILE A 214 24.22 -5.95 3.97
C ILE A 214 25.18 -4.73 3.96
N GLU A 215 26.43 -4.95 4.35
CA GLU A 215 27.44 -3.89 4.41
C GLU A 215 27.65 -3.19 3.06
N ASN A 216 27.87 -3.97 2.00
CA ASN A 216 28.05 -3.44 0.65
C ASN A 216 26.78 -2.76 0.14
N GLY A 217 25.62 -3.26 0.54
CA GLY A 217 24.33 -2.66 0.25
C GLY A 217 24.19 -1.26 0.84
N PHE A 218 24.50 -1.12 2.12
CA PHE A 218 24.48 0.18 2.79
C PHE A 218 25.55 1.14 2.25
N LYS A 219 26.78 0.68 2.07
CA LYS A 219 27.85 1.48 1.48
C LYS A 219 27.43 2.04 0.11
N ARG A 220 26.86 1.20 -0.75
CA ARG A 220 26.36 1.62 -2.05
C ARG A 220 25.24 2.64 -1.96
N ALA A 221 24.21 2.35 -1.14
CA ALA A 221 23.05 3.23 -1.00
C ALA A 221 23.44 4.62 -0.46
N LEU A 222 24.30 4.67 0.54
CA LEU A 222 24.80 5.92 1.11
C LEU A 222 25.71 6.70 0.14
N ALA A 223 26.56 6.00 -0.62
CA ALA A 223 27.46 6.62 -1.58
C ALA A 223 26.71 7.20 -2.79
N THR A 224 25.69 6.51 -3.28
CA THR A 224 24.90 6.93 -4.47
C THR A 224 23.67 7.76 -4.12
N GLY A 225 23.24 7.76 -2.85
CA GLY A 225 21.99 8.35 -2.43
C GLY A 225 20.73 7.61 -2.91
N ASP A 226 20.89 6.45 -3.53
CA ASP A 226 19.79 5.65 -4.07
C ASP A 226 19.37 4.55 -3.08
N PHE A 227 18.23 4.76 -2.43
CA PHE A 227 17.59 3.81 -1.52
C PHE A 227 16.46 3.02 -2.21
N GLY A 228 16.31 3.20 -3.52
CA GLY A 228 15.28 2.54 -4.32
C GLY A 228 15.54 1.04 -4.52
N ILE A 229 14.45 0.30 -4.66
CA ILE A 229 14.49 -1.11 -5.03
C ILE A 229 14.06 -1.20 -6.49
N LYS A 230 14.97 -1.60 -7.36
CA LYS A 230 14.70 -1.72 -8.80
C LYS A 230 13.51 -2.63 -9.13
N GLN A 231 13.29 -3.68 -8.32
CA GLN A 231 12.19 -4.63 -8.52
C GLN A 231 10.79 -4.08 -8.21
N LEU A 232 10.69 -3.01 -7.42
CA LEU A 232 9.41 -2.41 -7.00
C LEU A 232 9.11 -1.08 -7.69
N ASN A 233 9.88 -0.69 -8.72
CA ASN A 233 9.79 0.62 -9.39
C ASN A 233 9.77 1.80 -8.40
N SER A 234 10.36 1.62 -7.22
CA SER A 234 10.44 2.62 -6.18
C SER A 234 11.62 3.53 -6.47
N ASN A 235 11.33 4.71 -7.01
CA ASN A 235 12.35 5.72 -7.28
C ASN A 235 12.61 6.53 -6.00
N LYS A 236 13.62 6.13 -5.23
CA LYS A 236 14.07 6.84 -4.01
C LYS A 236 15.51 7.32 -4.18
N VAL A 237 15.76 8.05 -5.25
CA VAL A 237 17.05 8.65 -5.57
C VAL A 237 17.23 9.98 -4.86
N GLY A 238 18.46 10.30 -4.44
CA GLY A 238 18.80 11.55 -3.80
C GLY A 238 18.40 11.63 -2.32
N VAL A 239 18.22 10.48 -1.66
CA VAL A 239 17.91 10.39 -0.22
C VAL A 239 19.14 10.79 0.60
N ALA A 240 20.31 10.20 0.34
CA ALA A 240 21.55 10.63 0.95
C ALA A 240 22.26 11.63 0.01
N GLN A 241 22.72 12.72 0.59
CA GLN A 241 23.40 13.81 -0.11
C GLN A 241 24.60 14.28 0.72
N VAL A 242 25.60 14.83 0.04
CA VAL A 242 26.73 15.49 0.73
C VAL A 242 26.21 16.72 1.44
N LEU A 243 26.47 16.83 2.75
CA LEU A 243 25.96 17.94 3.55
C LEU A 243 26.61 19.26 3.12
N ASN A 244 25.76 20.26 2.88
CA ASN A 244 26.22 21.61 2.57
C ASN A 244 26.86 22.27 3.82
N ARG A 245 28.11 22.69 3.70
CA ARG A 245 28.93 23.31 4.76
C ARG A 245 29.32 24.75 4.47
N LEU A 246 28.65 25.41 3.51
CA LEU A 246 28.99 26.81 3.18
C LEU A 246 28.78 27.75 4.36
N THR A 247 27.65 27.62 5.06
CA THR A 247 27.33 28.38 6.26
C THR A 247 26.63 27.50 7.28
N TYR A 248 26.55 27.92 8.54
CA TYR A 248 25.80 27.24 9.59
C TYR A 248 24.30 27.06 9.18
N ILE A 249 23.69 28.14 8.71
CA ILE A 249 22.29 28.12 8.28
C ILE A 249 22.09 27.20 7.06
N ALA A 250 23.02 27.16 6.11
CA ALA A 250 22.96 26.27 4.97
C ALA A 250 22.97 24.79 5.38
N SER A 251 23.79 24.44 6.37
CA SER A 251 23.80 23.07 6.93
C SER A 251 22.49 22.72 7.63
N LEU A 252 21.95 23.65 8.43
CA LEU A 252 20.68 23.46 9.13
C LEU A 252 19.50 23.31 8.15
N SER A 253 19.42 24.18 7.16
CA SER A 253 18.43 24.12 6.08
C SER A 253 18.51 22.78 5.32
N HIS A 254 19.72 22.33 4.98
CA HIS A 254 19.90 21.06 4.28
C HIS A 254 19.41 19.86 5.08
N LEU A 255 19.58 19.84 6.40
CA LEU A 255 19.05 18.78 7.28
C LEU A 255 17.53 18.79 7.40
N ARG A 256 16.88 19.92 7.14
CA ARG A 256 15.42 20.11 7.21
C ARG A 256 14.75 20.09 5.82
N ARG A 257 15.45 19.58 4.83
CA ARG A 257 14.98 19.56 3.44
C ARG A 257 14.03 18.40 3.18
N VAL A 258 12.96 18.69 2.45
CA VAL A 258 11.94 17.70 2.01
C VAL A 258 12.05 17.57 0.49
N ASN A 259 12.26 16.34 0.02
CA ASN A 259 12.32 16.05 -1.41
C ASN A 259 11.09 15.25 -1.83
N THR A 260 10.46 15.66 -2.92
CA THR A 260 9.37 14.90 -3.54
C THR A 260 9.96 13.92 -4.56
N PRO A 261 9.62 12.61 -4.51
CA PRO A 261 10.20 11.59 -5.39
C PRO A 261 9.60 11.65 -6.81
N ILE A 262 9.73 12.78 -7.47
CA ILE A 262 9.32 13.03 -8.85
C ILE A 262 10.57 13.23 -9.69
N ASP A 263 10.55 12.72 -10.93
CA ASP A 263 11.62 13.01 -11.88
C ASP A 263 11.71 14.53 -12.09
N LYS A 264 12.90 15.10 -11.86
CA LYS A 264 13.15 16.53 -11.96
C LYS A 264 12.99 17.04 -13.40
N SER A 265 13.17 16.19 -14.40
CA SER A 265 12.92 16.49 -15.81
C SER A 265 11.44 16.58 -16.17
N CYS A 266 10.57 16.06 -15.31
CA CYS A 266 9.13 16.09 -15.51
C CYS A 266 8.59 17.51 -15.38
N LYS A 267 7.91 17.99 -16.42
CA LYS A 267 7.32 19.33 -16.50
C LYS A 267 5.96 19.44 -15.80
N LEU A 268 5.63 18.55 -14.85
CA LEU A 268 4.39 18.63 -14.08
C LEU A 268 4.36 19.90 -13.22
N ILE A 269 3.39 20.75 -13.46
CA ILE A 269 3.24 22.03 -12.77
C ILE A 269 2.56 21.88 -11.39
N PRO A 270 1.48 21.06 -11.22
CA PRO A 270 0.71 21.03 -9.97
C PRO A 270 1.55 20.75 -8.71
N PRO A 271 2.44 19.74 -8.65
CA PRO A 271 3.21 19.46 -7.45
C PRO A 271 4.30 20.52 -7.16
N ARG A 272 4.59 21.42 -8.11
CA ARG A 272 5.58 22.49 -7.98
C ARG A 272 4.98 23.79 -7.44
N LYS A 273 3.68 23.98 -7.60
CA LYS A 273 2.97 25.16 -7.10
C LYS A 273 2.95 25.18 -5.58
N LEU A 274 2.97 26.37 -5.01
CA LEU A 274 2.67 26.57 -3.60
C LEU A 274 1.19 26.22 -3.36
N HIS A 275 0.96 25.35 -2.37
CA HIS A 275 -0.36 24.88 -2.00
C HIS A 275 -0.79 25.46 -0.65
N ASN A 276 -2.06 25.83 -0.49
CA ASN A 276 -2.56 26.43 0.75
C ASN A 276 -2.35 25.55 1.99
N SER A 277 -2.43 24.22 1.83
CA SER A 277 -2.20 23.24 2.91
C SER A 277 -0.75 23.17 3.42
N THR A 278 0.19 23.87 2.78
CA THR A 278 1.59 23.97 3.25
C THR A 278 1.78 24.98 4.36
N TRP A 279 0.76 25.82 4.63
CA TRP A 279 0.83 26.87 5.65
C TRP A 279 1.26 26.32 7.02
N GLY A 280 2.29 26.91 7.57
CA GLY A 280 2.86 26.53 8.88
C GLY A 280 3.77 25.29 8.88
N TYR A 281 3.80 24.51 7.81
CA TYR A 281 4.59 23.28 7.71
C TYR A 281 5.82 23.43 6.82
N LEU A 282 5.66 24.04 5.65
CA LEU A 282 6.73 24.23 4.68
C LEU A 282 6.97 25.70 4.42
N CYS A 283 8.25 26.08 4.22
CA CYS A 283 8.61 27.45 3.88
C CYS A 283 8.09 27.78 2.48
N PRO A 284 7.33 28.89 2.31
CA PRO A 284 6.79 29.27 1.01
C PRO A 284 7.84 29.85 0.04
N ALA A 285 8.97 30.31 0.57
CA ALA A 285 10.00 31.02 -0.20
C ALA A 285 11.22 30.15 -0.53
N GLU A 286 11.61 29.23 0.35
CA GLU A 286 12.84 28.46 0.19
C GLU A 286 12.65 27.26 -0.72
N THR A 287 13.07 27.38 -1.98
CA THR A 287 13.10 26.33 -3.00
C THR A 287 14.28 26.56 -3.95
N PRO A 288 14.94 25.50 -4.46
CA PRO A 288 16.01 25.65 -5.44
C PRO A 288 15.49 26.23 -6.76
N GLU A 289 16.37 26.89 -7.50
CA GLU A 289 16.11 27.33 -8.85
C GLU A 289 16.21 26.19 -9.87
N GLY A 290 15.67 26.38 -11.07
CA GLY A 290 15.79 25.47 -12.20
C GLY A 290 14.88 24.22 -12.09
N ALA A 291 15.38 23.07 -12.50
CA ALA A 291 14.61 21.83 -12.63
C ALA A 291 14.02 21.32 -11.30
N SER A 292 14.57 21.72 -10.16
CA SER A 292 14.16 21.29 -8.84
C SER A 292 13.15 22.23 -8.16
N ILE A 293 12.72 23.30 -8.83
CA ILE A 293 11.77 24.30 -8.29
C ILE A 293 10.48 23.63 -7.82
N GLY A 294 10.05 23.89 -6.59
CA GLY A 294 8.84 23.35 -5.99
C GLY A 294 8.82 21.83 -5.72
N VAL A 295 9.82 21.07 -6.23
CA VAL A 295 10.00 19.63 -5.94
C VAL A 295 10.79 19.45 -4.64
N VAL A 296 11.82 20.25 -4.45
CA VAL A 296 12.60 20.32 -3.20
C VAL A 296 12.04 21.48 -2.37
N LYS A 297 11.66 21.18 -1.14
CA LYS A 297 11.05 22.12 -0.19
C LYS A 297 11.79 22.05 1.15
N ASN A 298 11.54 23.00 2.00
CA ASN A 298 12.15 23.05 3.32
C ASN A 298 11.08 23.18 4.40
N LEU A 299 11.28 22.53 5.54
CA LEU A 299 10.39 22.66 6.69
C LEU A 299 10.43 24.10 7.21
N SER A 300 9.28 24.66 7.60
CA SER A 300 9.21 25.93 8.29
C SER A 300 9.92 25.81 9.65
N TYR A 301 10.36 26.96 10.22
CA TYR A 301 11.25 26.97 11.38
C TYR A 301 10.70 26.18 12.58
N LEU A 302 9.43 26.35 12.91
CA LEU A 302 8.79 25.68 14.05
C LEU A 302 8.16 24.32 13.70
N ALA A 303 8.21 23.90 12.43
CA ALA A 303 7.64 22.63 12.04
C ALA A 303 8.47 21.46 12.56
N THR A 304 7.77 20.50 13.16
CA THR A 304 8.34 19.23 13.61
C THR A 304 7.54 18.09 13.02
N VAL A 305 8.22 16.98 12.70
CA VAL A 305 7.57 15.76 12.24
C VAL A 305 7.49 14.79 13.42
N THR A 306 6.28 14.34 13.75
CA THR A 306 6.08 13.38 14.85
C THR A 306 6.58 12.00 14.44
N ILE A 307 7.13 11.27 15.38
CA ILE A 307 7.54 9.88 15.20
C ILE A 307 6.27 9.01 15.17
N GLU A 308 6.27 8.00 14.31
CA GLU A 308 5.20 7.02 14.24
C GLU A 308 5.07 6.26 15.57
N THR A 309 3.84 6.18 16.07
CA THR A 309 3.49 5.43 17.28
C THR A 309 2.50 4.33 16.93
N ASP A 310 2.47 3.25 17.73
CA ASP A 310 1.51 2.17 17.55
C ASP A 310 0.07 2.68 17.75
N SER A 311 -0.80 2.33 16.82
CA SER A 311 -2.22 2.69 16.84
C SER A 311 -3.12 1.62 17.48
N GLU A 312 -2.58 0.46 17.85
CA GLU A 312 -3.37 -0.66 18.37
C GLU A 312 -4.14 -0.32 19.65
N PRO A 313 -3.57 0.37 20.66
CA PRO A 313 -4.33 0.76 21.85
C PRO A 313 -5.53 1.67 21.55
N VAL A 314 -5.36 2.58 20.55
CA VAL A 314 -6.46 3.46 20.13
C VAL A 314 -7.54 2.66 19.39
N ARG A 315 -7.14 1.70 18.58
CA ARG A 315 -8.07 0.83 17.84
C ARG A 315 -8.91 -0.03 18.79
N GLU A 316 -8.27 -0.70 19.75
CA GLU A 316 -8.95 -1.53 20.76
C GLU A 316 -9.98 -0.70 21.56
N TYR A 317 -9.58 0.48 22.00
CA TYR A 317 -10.48 1.38 22.69
C TYR A 317 -11.65 1.85 21.83
N VAL A 318 -11.40 2.20 20.58
CA VAL A 318 -12.44 2.63 19.65
C VAL A 318 -13.39 1.48 19.34
N ILE A 319 -12.88 0.28 19.07
CA ILE A 319 -13.69 -0.92 18.79
C ILE A 319 -14.65 -1.23 19.95
N SER A 320 -14.21 -1.05 21.20
CA SER A 320 -15.09 -1.27 22.39
C SER A 320 -16.23 -0.25 22.52
N ASN A 321 -16.18 0.88 21.80
CA ASN A 321 -17.14 1.97 21.87
C ASN A 321 -17.94 2.21 20.57
N ILE A 322 -17.78 1.34 19.58
CA ILE A 322 -18.46 1.41 18.29
C ILE A 322 -19.21 0.10 18.02
N GLU A 323 -20.08 0.12 17.02
CA GLU A 323 -20.76 -1.09 16.56
C GLU A 323 -20.06 -1.71 15.36
N PRO A 324 -20.13 -3.05 15.24
CA PRO A 324 -19.60 -3.77 14.08
C PRO A 324 -20.40 -3.41 12.83
N PHE A 325 -19.91 -3.88 11.67
CA PHE A 325 -20.59 -3.71 10.40
C PHE A 325 -21.98 -4.37 10.42
N SER A 326 -22.98 -3.65 9.96
CA SER A 326 -24.35 -4.11 9.80
C SER A 326 -24.91 -3.76 8.42
N ASP A 327 -26.04 -4.36 8.06
CA ASP A 327 -26.63 -4.13 6.73
C ASP A 327 -27.31 -2.75 6.59
N ASN A 328 -27.57 -2.04 7.71
CA ASN A 328 -28.30 -0.76 7.76
C ASN A 328 -27.40 0.42 8.10
N MET A 329 -26.22 0.52 7.47
CA MET A 329 -25.19 1.52 7.81
C MET A 329 -25.26 2.82 7.00
N MET A 330 -26.25 3.02 6.16
CA MET A 330 -26.20 4.12 5.17
C MET A 330 -26.16 5.50 5.84
N ASN A 331 -26.94 5.69 6.90
CA ASN A 331 -27.07 6.96 7.61
C ASN A 331 -26.17 7.09 8.85
N GLU A 332 -25.41 6.04 9.16
CA GLU A 332 -24.54 6.01 10.33
C GLU A 332 -23.17 6.61 10.03
N VAL A 333 -22.55 7.17 11.08
CA VAL A 333 -21.22 7.77 10.96
C VAL A 333 -20.15 6.68 10.96
N LYS A 334 -19.36 6.64 9.88
CA LYS A 334 -18.27 5.69 9.70
C LYS A 334 -17.05 6.09 10.53
N VAL A 335 -16.47 5.14 11.25
CA VAL A 335 -15.31 5.37 12.10
C VAL A 335 -14.05 4.76 11.46
N PHE A 336 -13.06 5.61 11.21
CA PHE A 336 -11.78 5.21 10.64
C PHE A 336 -10.64 5.50 11.62
N VAL A 337 -9.70 4.56 11.74
CA VAL A 337 -8.43 4.77 12.44
C VAL A 337 -7.29 4.43 11.48
N ASN A 338 -6.44 5.42 11.20
CA ASN A 338 -5.35 5.31 10.22
C ASN A 338 -5.79 4.73 8.85
N GLY A 339 -6.98 5.11 8.38
CA GLY A 339 -7.52 4.66 7.11
C GLY A 339 -8.25 3.31 7.15
N ALA A 340 -8.13 2.53 8.23
CA ALA A 340 -8.91 1.31 8.42
C ALA A 340 -10.33 1.65 8.90
N TRP A 341 -11.33 1.21 8.19
CA TRP A 341 -12.72 1.32 8.62
C TRP A 341 -13.01 0.26 9.68
N LEU A 342 -13.24 0.70 10.92
CA LEU A 342 -13.42 -0.21 12.06
C LEU A 342 -14.88 -0.57 12.32
N GLY A 343 -15.80 0.33 12.06
CA GLY A 343 -17.22 0.15 12.32
C GLY A 343 -18.00 1.45 12.21
N ILE A 344 -19.14 1.51 12.86
CA ILE A 344 -20.07 2.64 12.84
C ILE A 344 -20.31 3.18 14.24
N ALA A 345 -20.53 4.49 14.34
CA ALA A 345 -20.91 5.15 15.59
C ALA A 345 -22.38 5.57 15.53
N LYS A 346 -23.22 5.01 16.41
CA LYS A 346 -24.61 5.47 16.58
C LYS A 346 -24.67 6.84 17.22
N ASP A 347 -23.81 7.07 18.22
CA ASP A 347 -23.69 8.39 18.87
C ASP A 347 -22.28 8.97 18.65
N PRO A 348 -22.05 9.64 17.50
CA PRO A 348 -20.73 10.17 17.15
C PRO A 348 -20.31 11.31 18.09
N ILE A 349 -21.26 12.06 18.67
CA ILE A 349 -20.97 13.18 19.58
C ILE A 349 -20.42 12.66 20.89
N LYS A 350 -21.03 11.61 21.44
CA LYS A 350 -20.55 10.95 22.65
C LYS A 350 -19.16 10.37 22.48
N LEU A 351 -18.92 9.65 21.36
CA LEU A 351 -17.61 9.10 21.04
C LEU A 351 -16.56 10.20 20.92
N TYR A 352 -16.86 11.28 20.21
CA TYR A 352 -15.97 12.43 20.07
C TYR A 352 -15.63 13.05 21.43
N THR A 353 -16.62 13.25 22.30
CA THR A 353 -16.43 13.85 23.62
C THR A 353 -15.56 12.95 24.52
N LEU A 354 -15.80 11.64 24.48
CA LEU A 354 -14.99 10.65 25.21
C LEU A 354 -13.51 10.67 24.78
N LEU A 355 -13.26 10.62 23.48
CA LEU A 355 -11.90 10.66 22.93
C LEU A 355 -11.21 11.99 23.23
N LYS A 356 -11.95 13.10 23.13
CA LYS A 356 -11.44 14.43 23.43
C LYS A 356 -11.06 14.58 24.90
N MET A 357 -11.91 14.11 25.83
CA MET A 357 -11.61 14.12 27.27
C MET A 357 -10.38 13.27 27.60
N LYS A 358 -10.25 12.07 26.99
CA LYS A 358 -9.03 11.25 27.18
C LYS A 358 -7.77 11.96 26.71
N LYS A 359 -7.82 12.59 25.55
CA LYS A 359 -6.70 13.36 25.00
C LYS A 359 -6.27 14.50 25.93
N TYR A 360 -7.22 15.25 26.51
CA TYR A 360 -6.91 16.39 27.37
C TYR A 360 -6.50 15.97 28.78
N ASN A 361 -7.02 14.86 29.30
CA ASN A 361 -6.68 14.39 30.64
C ASN A 361 -5.42 13.52 30.65
N GLU A 362 -4.69 13.41 29.52
CA GLU A 362 -3.48 12.59 29.37
C GLU A 362 -3.64 11.15 29.89
N LYS A 363 -4.87 10.68 30.04
CA LYS A 363 -5.15 9.29 30.44
C LYS A 363 -4.94 8.39 29.23
N LYS A 364 -3.84 7.66 29.31
CA LYS A 364 -3.52 6.57 28.36
C LYS A 364 -4.52 5.44 28.43
#